data_bff512a640b7d72bcb842a34e32f8218
#
_entry.id   bff512a640b7d72bcb842a34e32f8218
#
_cell.length_a   1.000
_cell.length_b   1.000
_cell.length_c   1.000
_cell.angle_alpha   90.00
_cell.angle_beta   90.00
_cell.angle_gamma   90.00
#
_symmetry.space_group_name_H-M   'P 1'
#
loop_
_entity.id
_entity.type
_entity.pdbx_description
1 polymer ?
#
loop_
_entity_poly.entity_id
_entity_poly.type
_entity_poly.pdbx_seq_one_letter_code
_entity_poly.pdbx_strand_id
1 'polypeptide(L)'
;LVSSGISPLAPASDGGGSIRIPASFNGLIGLKPTRGRIPVGPSSFRGWQGASVQFALTKTVRDTIRLLYHMQTCQMESPFILPKLSKVSLEEAVRPLKIAFLTVSPIGGNVSESAIAATKKAARALESLGHHVHEISNQPLNGIEAMQSYYIMNSVETAAMFDSIEAGLGRKMTLEDMELMTWAIFQSGQKI
;
A
#
# COMPACT_ATOMS: atom_id res chain seq x y z
N LEU A 1 -5.40 -16.03 8.83
CA LEU A 1 -5.75 -17.14 7.92
C LEU A 1 -4.57 -17.56 7.03
N VAL A 2 -3.88 -16.61 6.35
CA VAL A 2 -2.74 -16.95 5.48
C VAL A 2 -1.54 -17.42 6.30
N SER A 3 -1.18 -16.72 7.36
CA SER A 3 -0.06 -17.11 8.24
C SER A 3 -0.27 -18.47 8.89
N SER A 4 -1.50 -18.79 9.31
CA SER A 4 -1.86 -20.08 9.89
C SER A 4 -1.97 -21.23 8.89
N GLY A 5 -1.90 -20.96 7.58
CA GLY A 5 -1.99 -21.98 6.54
C GLY A 5 -3.39 -22.42 6.14
N ILE A 6 -4.43 -21.76 6.66
CA ILE A 6 -5.82 -22.04 6.29
C ILE A 6 -6.10 -21.63 4.85
N SER A 7 -5.51 -20.52 4.40
CA SER A 7 -5.64 -20.03 3.02
C SER A 7 -4.26 -19.81 2.40
N PRO A 8 -4.03 -20.14 1.12
CA PRO A 8 -2.77 -19.88 0.43
C PRO A 8 -2.52 -18.39 0.20
N LEU A 9 -3.57 -17.61 0.09
CA LEU A 9 -3.55 -16.16 -0.12
C LEU A 9 -4.81 -15.51 0.47
N ALA A 10 -4.77 -14.20 0.69
CA ALA A 10 -5.94 -13.39 1.04
C ALA A 10 -5.91 -12.06 0.26
N PRO A 11 -7.05 -11.65 -0.35
CA PRO A 11 -7.13 -10.36 -1.00
C PRO A 11 -6.97 -9.23 0.02
N ALA A 12 -6.37 -8.13 -0.41
CA ALA A 12 -6.16 -6.95 0.42
C ALA A 12 -6.04 -5.70 -0.45
N SER A 13 -6.27 -4.54 0.16
CA SER A 13 -6.02 -3.23 -0.43
C SER A 13 -4.95 -2.47 0.35
N ASP A 14 -4.31 -1.51 -0.28
CA ASP A 14 -3.27 -0.68 0.35
C ASP A 14 -3.41 0.76 -0.13
N GLY A 15 -3.98 1.60 0.73
CA GLY A 15 -4.04 3.05 0.54
C GLY A 15 -3.02 3.79 1.43
N GLY A 16 -2.75 3.24 2.61
CA GLY A 16 -1.78 3.79 3.58
C GLY A 16 -0.81 2.73 4.14
N GLY A 17 -0.83 1.50 3.61
CA GLY A 17 0.01 0.41 4.09
C GLY A 17 -0.75 -0.89 4.37
N SER A 18 -2.04 -0.97 4.05
CA SER A 18 -2.92 -2.07 4.49
C SER A 18 -2.67 -3.43 3.82
N ILE A 19 -1.74 -3.54 2.85
CA ILE A 19 -1.11 -4.79 2.43
C ILE A 19 0.23 -4.99 3.18
N ARG A 20 1.09 -3.99 3.15
CA ARG A 20 2.48 -4.08 3.62
C ARG A 20 2.58 -4.22 5.14
N ILE A 21 1.79 -3.47 5.90
CA ILE A 21 1.78 -3.49 7.37
C ILE A 21 1.35 -4.86 7.90
N PRO A 22 0.16 -5.41 7.56
CA PRO A 22 -0.24 -6.72 8.05
C PRO A 22 0.67 -7.85 7.55
N ALA A 23 1.26 -7.74 6.37
CA ALA A 23 2.27 -8.69 5.91
C ALA A 23 3.47 -8.72 6.85
N SER A 24 4.00 -7.55 7.22
CA SER A 24 5.12 -7.41 8.14
C SER A 24 4.82 -8.02 9.52
N PHE A 25 3.64 -7.73 10.09
CA PHE A 25 3.23 -8.26 11.39
C PHE A 25 3.02 -9.78 11.41
N ASN A 26 2.68 -10.38 10.27
CA ASN A 26 2.33 -11.79 10.20
C ASN A 26 3.39 -12.66 9.48
N GLY A 27 4.56 -12.11 9.14
CA GLY A 27 5.61 -12.84 8.44
C GLY A 27 5.18 -13.31 7.03
N LEU A 28 4.43 -12.48 6.32
CA LEU A 28 3.91 -12.76 4.97
C LEU A 28 4.58 -11.88 3.92
N ILE A 29 4.37 -12.22 2.67
CA ILE A 29 4.74 -11.37 1.54
C ILE A 29 3.58 -10.42 1.24
N GLY A 30 3.86 -9.11 1.34
CA GLY A 30 2.91 -8.05 1.02
C GLY A 30 3.47 -7.14 -0.08
N LEU A 31 3.09 -7.41 -1.31
CA LEU A 31 3.43 -6.56 -2.45
C LEU A 31 2.33 -5.53 -2.66
N LYS A 32 2.68 -4.24 -2.56
CA LYS A 32 1.83 -3.17 -3.07
C LYS A 32 2.18 -2.93 -4.55
N PRO A 33 1.35 -3.35 -5.51
CA PRO A 33 1.66 -3.15 -6.92
C PRO A 33 1.64 -1.66 -7.30
N THR A 34 2.22 -1.35 -8.44
CA THR A 34 2.10 -0.03 -9.05
C THR A 34 0.63 0.28 -9.35
N ARG A 35 0.22 1.52 -9.13
CA ARG A 35 -1.12 2.02 -9.52
C ARG A 35 -1.43 1.66 -10.97
N GLY A 36 -2.63 1.16 -11.23
CA GLY A 36 -3.06 0.72 -12.55
C GLY A 36 -2.55 -0.66 -12.98
N ARG A 37 -1.74 -1.34 -12.15
CA ARG A 37 -1.28 -2.70 -12.46
C ARG A 37 -2.36 -3.75 -12.27
N ILE A 38 -3.16 -3.61 -11.23
CA ILE A 38 -4.30 -4.48 -10.91
C ILE A 38 -5.58 -3.68 -11.14
N PRO A 39 -6.57 -4.23 -11.84
CA PRO A 39 -7.83 -3.56 -12.08
C PRO A 39 -8.62 -3.38 -10.79
N VAL A 40 -9.34 -2.29 -10.66
CA VAL A 40 -10.20 -1.97 -9.50
C VAL A 40 -11.67 -1.76 -9.88
N GLY A 41 -11.98 -1.68 -11.19
CA GLY A 41 -13.35 -1.56 -11.69
C GLY A 41 -14.18 -2.85 -11.52
N PRO A 42 -15.47 -2.82 -11.96
CA PRO A 42 -16.09 -1.77 -12.76
C PRO A 42 -16.78 -0.65 -11.97
N SER A 43 -17.06 -0.82 -10.69
CA SER A 43 -17.82 0.17 -9.90
C SER A 43 -17.01 1.44 -9.57
N SER A 44 -15.69 1.33 -9.49
CA SER A 44 -14.78 2.46 -9.30
C SER A 44 -13.44 2.13 -9.93
N PHE A 45 -12.83 3.11 -10.60
CA PHE A 45 -11.51 2.95 -11.25
C PHE A 45 -10.40 3.68 -10.49
N ARG A 46 -10.72 4.41 -9.43
CA ARG A 46 -9.80 5.30 -8.74
C ARG A 46 -10.11 5.41 -7.25
N GLY A 47 -9.88 4.33 -6.50
CA GLY A 47 -10.02 4.36 -5.04
C GLY A 47 -9.03 5.32 -4.39
N TRP A 48 -9.52 6.20 -3.51
CA TRP A 48 -8.75 7.23 -2.81
C TRP A 48 -7.90 8.08 -3.77
N GLN A 49 -8.53 8.68 -4.77
CA GLN A 49 -7.87 9.45 -5.82
C GLN A 49 -6.68 8.71 -6.50
N GLY A 50 -6.73 7.38 -6.49
CA GLY A 50 -5.71 6.51 -7.03
C GLY A 50 -4.59 6.16 -6.05
N ALA A 51 -4.66 6.55 -4.78
CA ALA A 51 -3.70 6.12 -3.76
C ALA A 51 -3.92 4.66 -3.36
N SER A 52 -5.16 4.19 -3.34
CA SER A 52 -5.48 2.80 -3.01
C SER A 52 -5.24 1.86 -4.20
N VAL A 53 -4.57 0.76 -3.91
CA VAL A 53 -4.35 -0.34 -4.87
C VAL A 53 -4.86 -1.65 -4.27
N GLN A 54 -5.26 -2.57 -5.15
CA GLN A 54 -5.73 -3.90 -4.75
C GLN A 54 -4.66 -4.94 -5.05
N PHE A 55 -4.51 -5.93 -4.18
CA PHE A 55 -3.73 -7.13 -4.44
C PHE A 55 -4.01 -8.20 -3.40
N ALA A 56 -2.95 -8.86 -2.86
CA ALA A 56 -3.10 -9.91 -1.85
C ALA A 56 -1.85 -10.07 -0.98
N LEU A 57 -2.04 -10.76 0.15
CA LEU A 57 -0.97 -11.31 0.96
C LEU A 57 -0.77 -12.78 0.61
N THR A 58 0.49 -13.21 0.55
CA THR A 58 0.87 -14.60 0.26
C THR A 58 1.98 -15.07 1.20
N LYS A 59 2.26 -16.37 1.23
CA LYS A 59 3.38 -16.95 2.00
C LYS A 59 4.70 -16.91 1.25
N THR A 60 4.67 -16.91 -0.08
CA THR A 60 5.87 -17.03 -0.90
C THR A 60 5.93 -15.98 -2.00
N VAL A 61 7.16 -15.56 -2.34
CA VAL A 61 7.40 -14.67 -3.50
C VAL A 61 6.91 -15.33 -4.80
N ARG A 62 7.06 -16.66 -4.93
CA ARG A 62 6.57 -17.41 -6.09
C ARG A 62 5.07 -17.25 -6.29
N ASP A 63 4.29 -17.35 -5.22
CA ASP A 63 2.83 -17.19 -5.31
C ASP A 63 2.45 -15.75 -5.59
N THR A 64 3.18 -14.79 -5.02
CA THR A 64 3.04 -13.36 -5.34
C THR A 64 3.26 -13.10 -6.84
N ILE A 65 4.33 -13.63 -7.43
CA ILE A 65 4.66 -13.49 -8.85
C ILE A 65 3.56 -14.11 -9.73
N ARG A 66 3.14 -15.33 -9.42
CA ARG A 66 2.08 -16.02 -10.16
C ARG A 66 0.77 -15.23 -10.12
N LEU A 67 0.39 -14.77 -8.93
CA LEU A 67 -0.82 -13.97 -8.76
C LEU A 67 -0.73 -12.66 -9.54
N LEU A 68 0.40 -11.94 -9.44
CA LEU A 68 0.63 -10.69 -10.18
C LEU A 68 0.51 -10.91 -11.69
N TYR A 69 1.11 -11.97 -12.21
CA TYR A 69 1.05 -12.31 -13.63
C TYR A 69 -0.39 -12.52 -14.12
N HIS A 70 -1.22 -13.21 -13.33
CA HIS A 70 -2.59 -13.54 -13.72
C HIS A 70 -3.59 -12.41 -13.45
N MET A 71 -3.39 -11.61 -12.41
CA MET A 71 -4.32 -10.54 -12.05
C MET A 71 -4.11 -9.24 -12.81
N GLN A 72 -2.92 -9.01 -13.37
CA GLN A 72 -2.68 -7.80 -14.15
C GLN A 72 -3.52 -7.79 -15.43
N THR A 73 -4.29 -6.76 -15.63
CA THR A 73 -5.05 -6.55 -16.86
C THR A 73 -5.20 -5.07 -17.14
N CYS A 74 -5.51 -4.74 -18.39
CA CYS A 74 -5.82 -3.38 -18.79
C CYS A 74 -7.35 -3.21 -18.76
N GLN A 75 -7.82 -2.18 -18.08
CA GLN A 75 -9.19 -1.71 -18.16
C GLN A 75 -9.19 -0.39 -18.89
N MET A 76 -9.83 -0.35 -20.06
CA MET A 76 -9.82 0.84 -20.94
C MET A 76 -10.44 2.08 -20.29
N GLU A 77 -11.38 1.88 -19.38
CA GLU A 77 -12.06 2.93 -18.62
C GLU A 77 -11.21 3.45 -17.45
N SER A 78 -10.11 2.77 -17.12
CA SER A 78 -9.23 3.18 -16.04
C SER A 78 -8.39 4.39 -16.46
N PRO A 79 -8.26 5.43 -15.60
CA PRO A 79 -7.34 6.54 -15.86
C PRO A 79 -5.86 6.13 -15.75
N PHE A 80 -5.58 4.92 -15.26
CA PHE A 80 -4.23 4.38 -15.07
C PHE A 80 -4.05 3.14 -15.93
N ILE A 81 -3.38 3.29 -17.06
CA ILE A 81 -3.11 2.20 -18.00
C ILE A 81 -1.62 1.87 -17.97
N LEU A 82 -1.29 0.61 -17.69
CA LEU A 82 0.07 0.10 -17.70
C LEU A 82 0.17 -1.12 -18.64
N PRO A 83 1.26 -1.25 -19.40
CA PRO A 83 1.52 -2.46 -20.16
C PRO A 83 1.67 -3.66 -19.24
N LYS A 84 1.20 -4.82 -19.68
CA LYS A 84 1.37 -6.08 -18.93
C LYS A 84 2.85 -6.42 -18.82
N LEU A 85 3.27 -6.89 -17.63
CA LEU A 85 4.56 -7.53 -17.45
C LEU A 85 4.53 -8.91 -18.10
N SER A 86 5.57 -9.27 -18.84
CA SER A 86 5.72 -10.62 -19.37
C SER A 86 6.09 -11.59 -18.23
N LYS A 87 5.85 -12.88 -18.43
CA LYS A 87 6.28 -13.89 -17.46
C LYS A 87 7.81 -13.87 -17.33
N VAL A 88 8.52 -13.72 -18.43
CA VAL A 88 9.99 -13.64 -18.47
C VAL A 88 10.51 -12.48 -17.64
N SER A 89 9.93 -11.27 -17.79
CA SER A 89 10.37 -10.09 -17.02
C SER A 89 10.10 -10.20 -15.50
N LEU A 90 9.28 -11.13 -15.07
CA LEU A 90 9.03 -11.41 -13.64
C LEU A 90 9.99 -12.46 -13.06
N GLU A 91 10.67 -13.24 -13.93
CA GLU A 91 11.57 -14.33 -13.56
C GLU A 91 13.05 -14.03 -13.85
N GLU A 92 13.33 -12.98 -14.61
CA GLU A 92 14.71 -12.57 -14.94
C GLU A 92 15.45 -12.01 -13.73
N ALA A 93 16.75 -12.27 -13.69
CA ALA A 93 17.63 -11.67 -12.72
C ALA A 93 17.67 -10.13 -12.89
N VAL A 94 17.56 -9.43 -11.79
CA VAL A 94 17.64 -7.96 -11.79
C VAL A 94 19.09 -7.54 -11.98
N ARG A 95 19.34 -6.63 -12.94
CA ARG A 95 20.67 -6.01 -13.09
C ARG A 95 21.09 -5.29 -11.79
N PRO A 96 22.41 -5.09 -11.56
CA PRO A 96 22.87 -4.31 -10.41
C PRO A 96 22.18 -2.94 -10.33
N LEU A 97 21.60 -2.62 -9.19
CA LEU A 97 20.90 -1.37 -8.90
C LEU A 97 21.69 -0.52 -7.93
N LYS A 98 21.50 0.80 -7.99
CA LYS A 98 21.88 1.72 -6.92
C LYS A 98 20.70 1.86 -5.98
N ILE A 99 20.87 1.47 -4.72
CA ILE A 99 19.82 1.38 -3.71
C ILE A 99 20.21 2.26 -2.54
N ALA A 100 19.37 3.23 -2.20
CA ALA A 100 19.49 4.00 -0.96
C ALA A 100 18.53 3.44 0.09
N PHE A 101 18.94 3.45 1.36
CA PHE A 101 18.07 3.08 2.47
C PHE A 101 18.16 4.07 3.62
N LEU A 102 17.15 4.09 4.47
CA LEU A 102 17.01 4.95 5.64
C LEU A 102 16.74 4.10 6.87
N THR A 103 17.31 4.52 8.01
CA THR A 103 17.03 3.96 9.34
C THR A 103 16.30 4.95 10.25
N VAL A 104 15.92 6.10 9.71
CA VAL A 104 15.18 7.16 10.40
C VAL A 104 13.77 7.29 9.86
N SER A 105 12.83 7.75 10.71
CA SER A 105 11.44 7.98 10.31
C SER A 105 11.32 9.26 9.47
N PRO A 106 10.63 9.23 8.31
CA PRO A 106 10.39 10.41 7.50
C PRO A 106 9.46 11.45 8.14
N ILE A 107 8.68 11.05 9.12
CA ILE A 107 7.75 11.93 9.84
C ILE A 107 8.26 12.30 11.24
N GLY A 108 9.50 11.93 11.56
CA GLY A 108 10.06 12.07 12.91
C GLY A 108 9.66 10.91 13.83
N GLY A 109 10.12 10.98 15.07
CA GLY A 109 9.88 9.94 16.07
C GLY A 109 10.94 8.84 16.09
N ASN A 110 10.87 8.00 17.13
CA ASN A 110 11.82 6.93 17.34
C ASN A 110 11.50 5.71 16.47
N VAL A 111 12.52 5.17 15.85
CA VAL A 111 12.46 3.87 15.15
C VAL A 111 13.00 2.79 16.07
N SER A 112 12.29 1.67 16.23
CA SER A 112 12.74 0.58 17.08
C SER A 112 14.04 -0.05 16.58
N GLU A 113 14.89 -0.51 17.50
CA GLU A 113 16.15 -1.18 17.16
C GLU A 113 15.93 -2.41 16.27
N SER A 114 14.84 -3.14 16.48
CA SER A 114 14.46 -4.28 15.64
C SER A 114 14.15 -3.89 14.19
N ALA A 115 13.48 -2.76 13.97
CA ALA A 115 13.22 -2.25 12.63
C ALA A 115 14.49 -1.77 11.93
N ILE A 116 15.38 -1.07 12.67
CA ILE A 116 16.70 -0.66 12.19
C ILE A 116 17.52 -1.89 11.79
N ALA A 117 17.58 -2.91 12.67
CA ALA A 117 18.31 -4.14 12.41
C ALA A 117 17.77 -4.90 11.19
N ALA A 118 16.44 -4.97 11.02
CA ALA A 118 15.80 -5.59 9.86
C ALA A 118 16.16 -4.86 8.56
N THR A 119 16.11 -3.52 8.56
CA THR A 119 16.49 -2.70 7.42
C THR A 119 17.95 -2.91 7.03
N LYS A 120 18.86 -2.89 7.99
CA LYS A 120 20.30 -3.14 7.78
C LYS A 120 20.57 -4.57 7.29
N LYS A 121 19.80 -5.56 7.78
CA LYS A 121 19.88 -6.94 7.30
C LYS A 121 19.47 -7.04 5.84
N ALA A 122 18.39 -6.38 5.43
CA ALA A 122 17.94 -6.34 4.05
C ALA A 122 18.99 -5.64 3.14
N ALA A 123 19.57 -4.53 3.59
CA ALA A 123 20.63 -3.82 2.88
C ALA A 123 21.83 -4.74 2.60
N ARG A 124 22.35 -5.45 3.61
CA ARG A 124 23.45 -6.42 3.44
C ARG A 124 23.10 -7.56 2.50
N ALA A 125 21.87 -8.06 2.54
CA ALA A 125 21.42 -9.09 1.61
C ALA A 125 21.43 -8.59 0.16
N LEU A 126 20.99 -7.35 -0.08
CA LEU A 126 21.03 -6.73 -1.40
C LEU A 126 22.47 -6.50 -1.89
N GLU A 127 23.39 -6.08 -1.02
CA GLU A 127 24.82 -5.98 -1.35
C GLU A 127 25.40 -7.33 -1.77
N SER A 128 25.06 -8.41 -1.02
CA SER A 128 25.54 -9.76 -1.37
C SER A 128 25.01 -10.29 -2.70
N LEU A 129 23.91 -9.70 -3.20
CA LEU A 129 23.35 -9.98 -4.53
C LEU A 129 23.96 -9.09 -5.64
N GLY A 130 24.97 -8.26 -5.31
CA GLY A 130 25.70 -7.44 -6.27
C GLY A 130 25.08 -6.06 -6.54
N HIS A 131 24.14 -5.61 -5.69
CA HIS A 131 23.62 -4.25 -5.78
C HIS A 131 24.54 -3.24 -5.06
N HIS A 132 24.50 -1.98 -5.48
CA HIS A 132 25.21 -0.87 -4.84
C HIS A 132 24.29 -0.24 -3.80
N VAL A 133 24.49 -0.58 -2.53
CA VAL A 133 23.60 -0.15 -1.43
C VAL A 133 24.30 0.89 -0.56
N HIS A 134 23.61 1.98 -0.21
CA HIS A 134 24.16 3.00 0.70
C HIS A 134 23.09 3.57 1.62
N GLU A 135 23.48 3.86 2.85
CA GLU A 135 22.62 4.55 3.80
C GLU A 135 22.62 6.05 3.51
N ILE A 136 21.43 6.65 3.51
CA ILE A 136 21.27 8.09 3.39
C ILE A 136 20.76 8.68 4.71
N SER A 137 21.32 9.83 5.10
CA SER A 137 20.91 10.52 6.33
C SER A 137 19.79 11.53 6.09
N ASN A 138 19.71 12.07 4.86
CA ASN A 138 18.73 13.08 4.51
C ASN A 138 17.58 12.44 3.73
N GLN A 139 16.38 12.74 4.14
CA GLN A 139 15.16 12.34 3.48
C GLN A 139 15.02 13.05 2.12
N PRO A 140 14.83 12.32 1.02
CA PRO A 140 14.53 12.93 -0.27
C PRO A 140 13.09 13.47 -0.35
N LEU A 141 12.26 13.16 0.64
CA LEU A 141 10.85 13.54 0.69
C LEU A 141 10.52 14.25 2.00
N ASN A 142 9.66 15.27 1.95
CA ASN A 142 9.06 15.86 3.13
C ASN A 142 7.94 14.93 3.65
N GLY A 143 8.26 14.07 4.61
CA GLY A 143 7.33 13.08 5.14
C GLY A 143 6.14 13.72 5.86
N ILE A 144 6.32 14.88 6.50
CA ILE A 144 5.23 15.59 7.19
C ILE A 144 4.23 16.12 6.17
N GLU A 145 4.70 16.77 5.10
CA GLU A 145 3.84 17.29 4.03
C GLU A 145 3.09 16.13 3.32
N ALA A 146 3.77 15.03 3.07
CA ALA A 146 3.15 13.83 2.49
C ALA A 146 2.06 13.27 3.42
N MET A 147 2.29 13.24 4.73
CA MET A 147 1.31 12.80 5.72
C MET A 147 0.11 13.74 5.79
N GLN A 148 0.32 15.05 5.75
CA GLN A 148 -0.75 16.04 5.72
C GLN A 148 -1.62 15.90 4.47
N SER A 149 -1.00 15.75 3.29
CA SER A 149 -1.70 15.53 2.02
C SER A 149 -2.50 14.22 2.05
N TYR A 150 -1.92 13.15 2.61
CA TYR A 150 -2.62 11.90 2.81
C TYR A 150 -3.83 12.05 3.72
N TYR A 151 -3.71 12.79 4.83
CA TYR A 151 -4.81 13.02 5.76
C TYR A 151 -5.96 13.79 5.10
N ILE A 152 -5.66 14.84 4.34
CA ILE A 152 -6.65 15.61 3.58
C ILE A 152 -7.41 14.70 2.61
N MET A 153 -6.67 13.95 1.79
CA MET A 153 -7.26 13.01 0.83
C MET A 153 -8.15 11.98 1.53
N ASN A 154 -7.66 11.36 2.60
CA ASN A 154 -8.41 10.38 3.37
C ASN A 154 -9.70 10.97 3.98
N SER A 155 -9.64 12.20 4.48
CA SER A 155 -10.80 12.89 5.06
C SER A 155 -11.89 13.14 4.01
N VAL A 156 -11.53 13.63 2.83
CA VAL A 156 -12.49 13.88 1.73
C VAL A 156 -13.12 12.59 1.22
N GLU A 157 -12.31 11.55 1.00
CA GLU A 157 -12.81 10.24 0.53
C GLU A 157 -13.72 9.57 1.60
N THR A 158 -13.40 9.75 2.88
CA THR A 158 -14.24 9.28 3.99
C THR A 158 -15.57 10.02 4.00
N ALA A 159 -15.57 11.35 3.83
CA ALA A 159 -16.79 12.14 3.76
C ALA A 159 -17.68 11.70 2.60
N ALA A 160 -17.12 11.57 1.40
CA ALA A 160 -17.87 11.11 0.22
C ALA A 160 -18.44 9.69 0.37
N MET A 161 -17.70 8.79 1.03
CA MET A 161 -18.18 7.44 1.35
C MET A 161 -19.37 7.49 2.30
N PHE A 162 -19.29 8.28 3.37
CA PHE A 162 -20.39 8.39 4.35
C PHE A 162 -21.61 9.12 3.79
N ASP A 163 -21.44 10.12 2.94
CA ASP A 163 -22.56 10.74 2.21
C ASP A 163 -23.35 9.70 1.39
N SER A 164 -22.63 8.78 0.76
CA SER A 164 -23.27 7.67 0.03
C SER A 164 -24.01 6.68 0.95
N ILE A 165 -23.43 6.40 2.13
CA ILE A 165 -24.05 5.55 3.15
C ILE A 165 -25.30 6.22 3.72
N GLU A 166 -25.24 7.51 4.06
CA GLU A 166 -26.37 8.32 4.54
C GLU A 166 -27.54 8.31 3.56
N ALA A 167 -27.23 8.48 2.27
CA ALA A 167 -28.23 8.40 1.20
C ALA A 167 -28.91 7.02 1.17
N GLY A 168 -28.15 5.94 1.33
CA GLY A 168 -28.69 4.58 1.41
C GLY A 168 -29.51 4.30 2.66
N LEU A 169 -29.14 4.89 3.80
CA LEU A 169 -29.84 4.74 5.08
C LEU A 169 -31.06 5.66 5.23
N GLY A 170 -31.16 6.72 4.43
CA GLY A 170 -32.20 7.74 4.53
C GLY A 170 -32.10 8.61 5.80
N ARG A 171 -30.96 8.61 6.49
CA ARG A 171 -30.68 9.44 7.67
C ARG A 171 -29.21 9.86 7.74
N LYS A 172 -28.95 10.92 8.49
CA LYS A 172 -27.59 11.34 8.82
C LYS A 172 -26.92 10.37 9.79
N MET A 173 -25.62 10.21 9.63
CA MET A 173 -24.80 9.47 10.58
C MET A 173 -24.44 10.36 11.78
N THR A 174 -24.26 9.71 12.92
CA THR A 174 -23.92 10.35 14.20
C THR A 174 -22.66 9.73 14.80
N LEU A 175 -22.15 10.30 15.88
CA LEU A 175 -21.02 9.71 16.61
C LEU A 175 -21.30 8.29 17.14
N GLU A 176 -22.59 7.94 17.33
CA GLU A 176 -22.97 6.60 17.79
C GLU A 176 -22.82 5.51 16.70
N ASP A 177 -22.76 5.91 15.45
CA ASP A 177 -22.63 4.99 14.31
C ASP A 177 -21.18 4.58 14.01
N MET A 178 -20.17 5.22 14.62
CA MET A 178 -18.77 4.98 14.29
C MET A 178 -17.81 5.31 15.43
N GLU A 179 -16.56 4.83 15.30
CA GLU A 179 -15.47 5.16 16.20
C GLU A 179 -15.13 6.67 16.18
N LEU A 180 -14.72 7.22 17.32
CA LEU A 180 -14.40 8.65 17.48
C LEU A 180 -13.40 9.16 16.45
N MET A 181 -12.35 8.38 16.14
CA MET A 181 -11.36 8.77 15.15
C MET A 181 -11.95 8.83 13.74
N THR A 182 -12.80 7.87 13.38
CA THR A 182 -13.52 7.86 12.09
C THR A 182 -14.44 9.05 11.98
N TRP A 183 -15.17 9.40 13.05
CA TRP A 183 -16.01 10.58 13.12
C TRP A 183 -15.19 11.86 12.90
N ALA A 184 -14.03 12.00 13.55
CA ALA A 184 -13.16 13.16 13.40
C ALA A 184 -12.64 13.33 11.93
N ILE A 185 -12.29 12.22 11.29
CA ILE A 185 -11.87 12.19 9.88
C ILE A 185 -13.02 12.61 8.97
N PHE A 186 -14.21 12.04 9.18
CA PHE A 186 -15.44 12.38 8.44
C PHE A 186 -15.76 13.87 8.57
N GLN A 187 -15.81 14.40 9.80
CA GLN A 187 -16.08 15.82 10.05
C GLN A 187 -15.01 16.74 9.42
N SER A 188 -13.78 16.31 9.37
CA SER A 188 -12.71 17.07 8.71
C SER A 188 -12.92 17.12 7.20
N GLY A 189 -13.32 16.01 6.58
CA GLY A 189 -13.58 15.94 5.15
C GLY A 189 -14.78 16.77 4.69
N GLN A 190 -15.80 16.90 5.54
CA GLN A 190 -16.97 17.76 5.24
C GLN A 190 -16.68 19.27 5.24
N LYS A 191 -15.51 19.69 5.75
CA LYS A 191 -15.10 21.09 5.80
C LYS A 191 -14.21 21.54 4.65
N ILE A 192 -13.77 20.59 3.82
CA ILE A 192 -12.91 20.80 2.66
C ILE A 192 -13.77 20.94 1.40
#